data_a0d335ef0f066b76e8074b2c2de373c2
#
_entry.id   a0d335ef0f066b76e8074b2c2de373c2
#
_cell.length_a   1.000
_cell.length_b   1.000
_cell.length_c   1.000
_cell.angle_alpha   90.00
_cell.angle_beta   90.00
_cell.angle_gamma   90.00
#
_symmetry.space_group_name_H-M   'P 1'
#
loop_
_entity.id
_entity.type
_entity.pdbx_description
1 polymer ?
#
loop_
_entity_poly.entity_id
_entity_poly.type
_entity_poly.pdbx_seq_one_letter_code
_entity_poly.pdbx_strand_id
1 'polypeptide(L)'
;MHYEIPPRMEADLQAQALPRWPQGIGGGLAAELDGGAAVSVPVPEGVNILTVGVTGTGKTCFFTAPAAALLLSDPQRKAVFFELKATYANRFFRPGDKLISYRADGLPPRALFRWNMIREIRQSADREAEIRQISEFLFREQLTAAGQNLSWIAAARDTFSGVLRVVVDCTRENSSNRELIGALRQQSVSDLLSYLAAHPQNHGLLKRIYGYDSANAKGYQPTRRSGDVMFFLHTALEQFSGAFCAAGQDTIHDFLRTEGQNLFLVYDLASAEISRPFMVYFLKKLKDEKLSNRCAVSAPLLMVLDEVDKLADGGRSADFGLFQAATLGREAGLQLLLTTQSLEQLYGLAPQFNEHLATAGLAGFPMTVAFRPGDAPTLHTLQTLYGSDYRERTISPVSRYDRPATHCELEPLVSAAEFAALAPGTAYIKLADARPVKVRFLHRKERLP
;
A
#
# COMPACT_ATOMS: atom_id res chain seq x y z
N MET A 1 35.64 -5.37 25.62
CA MET A 1 35.37 -6.75 26.10
C MET A 1 34.75 -7.48 24.93
N HIS A 2 35.47 -8.45 24.37
CA HIS A 2 34.90 -9.37 23.38
C HIS A 2 34.03 -10.37 24.14
N TYR A 3 32.72 -10.38 23.86
CA TYR A 3 31.86 -11.45 24.31
C TYR A 3 32.03 -12.62 23.35
N GLU A 4 32.66 -13.68 23.78
CA GLU A 4 32.63 -14.96 23.09
C GLU A 4 31.25 -15.56 23.28
N ILE A 5 30.50 -15.74 22.20
CA ILE A 5 29.27 -16.54 22.23
C ILE A 5 29.66 -17.98 22.55
N PRO A 6 29.05 -18.63 23.52
CA PRO A 6 29.39 -20.02 23.83
C PRO A 6 29.25 -20.89 22.57
N PRO A 7 30.19 -21.79 22.28
CA PRO A 7 30.18 -22.62 21.06
C PRO A 7 28.88 -23.45 20.86
N ARG A 8 28.18 -23.81 21.94
CA ARG A 8 26.86 -24.44 21.87
C ARG A 8 25.79 -23.53 21.30
N MET A 9 25.85 -22.24 21.54
CA MET A 9 24.87 -21.27 21.04
C MET A 9 25.05 -20.96 19.57
N GLU A 10 26.29 -20.97 19.06
CA GLU A 10 26.58 -20.86 17.61
C GLU A 10 26.10 -22.10 16.83
N ALA A 11 26.33 -23.30 17.39
CA ALA A 11 25.85 -24.54 16.79
C ALA A 11 24.32 -24.62 16.79
N ASP A 12 23.65 -24.15 17.83
CA ASP A 12 22.18 -24.06 17.91
C ASP A 12 21.60 -22.99 16.96
N LEU A 13 22.28 -21.86 16.75
CA LEU A 13 21.89 -20.85 15.75
C LEU A 13 22.02 -21.38 14.33
N GLN A 14 23.11 -22.07 14.03
CA GLN A 14 23.33 -22.71 12.72
C GLN A 14 22.39 -23.87 12.47
N ALA A 15 22.15 -24.71 13.48
CA ALA A 15 21.24 -25.85 13.40
C ALA A 15 19.76 -25.44 13.38
N GLN A 16 19.38 -24.34 14.04
CA GLN A 16 18.00 -23.86 14.08
C GLN A 16 17.63 -22.97 12.87
N ALA A 17 18.59 -22.29 12.24
CA ALA A 17 18.33 -21.41 11.10
C ALA A 17 17.96 -22.20 9.83
N LEU A 18 18.54 -23.36 9.61
CA LEU A 18 18.38 -24.13 8.38
C LEU A 18 17.23 -25.14 8.37
N PRO A 19 16.91 -25.87 9.44
CA PRO A 19 15.86 -26.90 9.40
C PRO A 19 14.44 -26.38 9.58
N ARG A 20 14.23 -25.19 10.11
CA ARG A 20 12.89 -24.64 10.42
C ARG A 20 12.33 -23.70 9.37
N TRP A 21 13.12 -23.33 8.37
CA TRP A 21 12.62 -22.55 7.26
C TRP A 21 11.84 -23.48 6.33
N PRO A 22 10.59 -23.16 6.02
CA PRO A 22 9.81 -23.99 5.12
C PRO A 22 10.59 -24.17 3.82
N GLN A 23 10.89 -25.41 3.47
CA GLN A 23 11.40 -25.75 2.15
C GLN A 23 10.23 -25.59 1.18
N GLY A 24 9.89 -24.34 0.86
CA GLY A 24 8.94 -23.99 -0.19
C GLY A 24 9.62 -24.09 -1.55
N ILE A 25 8.88 -24.47 -2.52
CA ILE A 25 9.21 -24.49 -3.94
C ILE A 25 9.54 -23.04 -4.36
N GLY A 26 10.78 -22.63 -4.26
CA GLY A 26 11.23 -21.30 -4.61
C GLY A 26 12.71 -21.17 -4.29
N GLY A 27 13.49 -20.65 -5.23
CA GLY A 27 14.88 -20.33 -5.00
C GLY A 27 15.03 -19.39 -3.80
N GLY A 28 16.17 -19.44 -3.13
CA GLY A 28 16.51 -18.50 -2.07
C GLY A 28 17.45 -17.41 -2.57
N LEU A 29 17.54 -16.33 -1.82
CA LEU A 29 18.52 -15.26 -2.06
C LEU A 29 19.86 -15.68 -1.49
N ALA A 30 20.93 -15.55 -2.29
CA ALA A 30 22.27 -15.86 -1.84
C ALA A 30 22.72 -14.84 -0.79
N ALA A 31 23.22 -15.36 0.33
CA ALA A 31 23.73 -14.55 1.44
C ALA A 31 24.86 -15.28 2.17
N GLU A 32 25.54 -14.59 3.06
CA GLU A 32 26.55 -15.12 3.96
C GLU A 32 26.16 -14.82 5.41
N LEU A 33 26.38 -15.78 6.29
CA LEU A 33 26.30 -15.59 7.74
C LEU A 33 27.54 -14.84 8.27
N ASP A 34 27.47 -14.31 9.48
CA ASP A 34 28.67 -13.87 10.20
C ASP A 34 29.63 -15.08 10.28
N GLY A 35 30.87 -14.90 9.80
CA GLY A 35 31.82 -16.00 9.66
C GLY A 35 32.01 -16.53 8.23
N GLY A 36 31.27 -16.03 7.25
CA GLY A 36 31.50 -16.27 5.81
C GLY A 36 30.82 -17.55 5.28
N ALA A 37 30.03 -18.24 6.08
CA ALA A 37 29.27 -19.39 5.60
C ALA A 37 28.18 -18.96 4.60
N ALA A 38 28.22 -19.53 3.39
CA ALA A 38 27.20 -19.26 2.36
C ALA A 38 25.86 -19.91 2.74
N VAL A 39 24.79 -19.14 2.63
CA VAL A 39 23.42 -19.57 2.93
C VAL A 39 22.46 -19.12 1.83
N SER A 40 21.33 -19.79 1.73
CA SER A 40 20.21 -19.35 0.89
C SER A 40 19.07 -18.89 1.78
N VAL A 41 18.74 -17.60 1.69
CA VAL A 41 17.61 -16.99 2.40
C VAL A 41 16.32 -17.30 1.63
N PRO A 42 15.41 -18.12 2.15
CA PRO A 42 14.18 -18.43 1.45
C PRO A 42 13.27 -17.21 1.36
N VAL A 43 12.53 -17.12 0.25
CA VAL A 43 11.44 -16.18 0.04
C VAL A 43 10.15 -16.99 -0.02
N PRO A 44 9.48 -17.19 1.13
CA PRO A 44 8.35 -18.11 1.19
C PRO A 44 7.12 -17.54 0.47
N GLU A 45 6.46 -18.40 -0.29
CA GLU A 45 5.19 -18.07 -0.94
C GLU A 45 4.05 -17.96 0.07
N GLY A 46 3.13 -17.01 -0.18
CA GLY A 46 1.97 -16.79 0.68
C GLY A 46 2.31 -16.23 2.07
N VAL A 47 3.56 -15.83 2.31
CA VAL A 47 4.02 -15.19 3.55
C VAL A 47 4.29 -13.72 3.28
N ASN A 48 3.65 -12.85 4.02
CA ASN A 48 3.91 -11.41 3.92
C ASN A 48 5.29 -11.09 4.50
N ILE A 49 5.99 -10.18 3.83
CA ILE A 49 7.35 -9.80 4.17
C ILE A 49 7.42 -8.30 4.41
N LEU A 50 7.97 -7.92 5.56
CA LEU A 50 8.24 -6.53 5.92
C LEU A 50 9.75 -6.26 5.84
N THR A 51 10.14 -5.28 5.04
CA THR A 51 11.54 -4.82 4.91
C THR A 51 11.66 -3.41 5.47
N VAL A 52 12.55 -3.23 6.45
CA VAL A 52 12.76 -1.96 7.14
C VAL A 52 14.21 -1.51 7.04
N GLY A 53 14.43 -0.20 6.95
CA GLY A 53 15.77 0.40 7.01
C GLY A 53 15.87 1.74 6.28
N VAL A 54 16.88 2.54 6.59
CA VAL A 54 17.07 3.85 5.93
C VAL A 54 17.45 3.74 4.45
N THR A 55 17.33 4.86 3.74
CA THR A 55 17.77 4.96 2.34
C THR A 55 19.26 4.62 2.23
N GLY A 56 19.64 3.93 1.15
CA GLY A 56 21.02 3.55 0.87
C GLY A 56 21.51 2.29 1.59
N THR A 57 20.72 1.66 2.46
CA THR A 57 21.08 0.38 3.10
C THR A 57 20.92 -0.83 2.19
N GLY A 58 20.29 -0.63 1.02
CA GLY A 58 20.18 -1.65 -0.01
C GLY A 58 18.89 -2.50 0.04
N LYS A 59 17.86 -2.07 0.77
CA LYS A 59 16.55 -2.76 0.85
C LYS A 59 16.07 -3.24 -0.52
N THR A 60 15.94 -2.32 -1.47
CA THR A 60 15.40 -2.63 -2.80
C THR A 60 16.35 -3.49 -3.62
N CYS A 61 17.66 -3.16 -3.64
CA CYS A 61 18.65 -3.84 -4.49
C CYS A 61 19.02 -5.23 -4.00
N PHE A 62 19.18 -5.41 -2.68
CA PHE A 62 19.69 -6.67 -2.13
C PHE A 62 18.56 -7.63 -1.74
N PHE A 63 17.38 -7.12 -1.41
CA PHE A 63 16.30 -7.98 -0.94
C PHE A 63 14.99 -7.82 -1.73
N THR A 64 14.33 -6.66 -1.72
CA THR A 64 12.94 -6.54 -2.18
C THR A 64 12.78 -6.86 -3.68
N ALA A 65 13.63 -6.29 -4.55
CA ALA A 65 13.54 -6.59 -5.97
C ALA A 65 13.99 -8.02 -6.33
N PRO A 66 15.07 -8.59 -5.76
CA PRO A 66 15.38 -10.01 -5.92
C PRO A 66 14.28 -10.95 -5.39
N ALA A 67 13.66 -10.63 -4.24
CA ALA A 67 12.55 -11.41 -3.70
C ALA A 67 11.32 -11.38 -4.62
N ALA A 68 10.97 -10.19 -5.13
CA ALA A 68 9.91 -10.04 -6.12
C ALA A 68 10.20 -10.86 -7.39
N ALA A 69 11.45 -10.85 -7.88
CA ALA A 69 11.86 -11.65 -9.05
C ALA A 69 11.68 -13.15 -8.82
N LEU A 70 12.04 -13.64 -7.63
CA LEU A 70 11.84 -15.05 -7.27
C LEU A 70 10.35 -15.41 -7.20
N LEU A 71 9.55 -14.59 -6.55
CA LEU A 71 8.11 -14.83 -6.43
C LEU A 71 7.39 -14.76 -7.78
N LEU A 72 7.89 -13.96 -8.72
CA LEU A 72 7.36 -13.83 -10.08
C LEU A 72 7.96 -14.84 -11.07
N SER A 73 8.81 -15.76 -10.62
CA SER A 73 9.24 -16.89 -11.46
C SER A 73 8.10 -17.87 -11.77
N ASP A 74 7.04 -17.86 -10.94
CA ASP A 74 5.77 -18.52 -11.26
C ASP A 74 5.01 -17.67 -12.30
N PRO A 75 4.80 -18.18 -13.54
CA PRO A 75 4.13 -17.43 -14.61
C PRO A 75 2.64 -17.16 -14.33
N GLN A 76 2.02 -17.89 -13.42
CA GLN A 76 0.62 -17.68 -13.03
C GLN A 76 0.47 -16.53 -12.04
N ARG A 77 1.56 -16.11 -11.38
CA ARG A 77 1.52 -15.04 -10.39
C ARG A 77 1.50 -13.67 -11.06
N LYS A 78 0.59 -12.83 -10.60
CA LYS A 78 0.50 -11.43 -10.99
C LYS A 78 1.11 -10.55 -9.92
N ALA A 79 1.59 -9.37 -10.34
CA ALA A 79 2.06 -8.38 -9.38
C ALA A 79 1.44 -7.00 -9.59
N VAL A 80 1.27 -6.31 -8.47
CA VAL A 80 1.06 -4.87 -8.40
C VAL A 80 2.27 -4.26 -7.70
N PHE A 81 2.91 -3.32 -8.35
CA PHE A 81 4.04 -2.57 -7.80
C PHE A 81 3.59 -1.15 -7.49
N PHE A 82 3.75 -0.73 -6.24
CA PHE A 82 3.67 0.67 -5.85
C PHE A 82 5.08 1.18 -5.61
N GLU A 83 5.46 2.27 -6.28
CA GLU A 83 6.81 2.81 -6.21
C GLU A 83 6.87 4.31 -6.51
N LEU A 84 7.97 4.96 -6.08
CA LEU A 84 8.20 6.38 -6.32
C LEU A 84 9.12 6.66 -7.52
N LYS A 85 10.01 5.75 -7.85
CA LYS A 85 11.18 6.00 -8.73
C LYS A 85 11.18 5.19 -10.03
N ALA A 86 10.09 4.54 -10.35
CA ALA A 86 9.99 3.62 -11.49
C ALA A 86 11.08 2.52 -11.53
N THR A 87 11.63 2.14 -10.36
CA THR A 87 12.70 1.13 -10.26
C THR A 87 12.21 -0.24 -10.67
N TYR A 88 11.01 -0.62 -10.19
CA TYR A 88 10.40 -1.90 -10.54
C TYR A 88 9.83 -1.88 -11.96
N ALA A 89 9.24 -0.77 -12.40
CA ALA A 89 8.78 -0.63 -13.78
C ALA A 89 9.93 -0.80 -14.77
N ASN A 90 11.07 -0.15 -14.53
CA ASN A 90 12.26 -0.30 -15.39
C ASN A 90 12.83 -1.71 -15.41
N ARG A 91 12.62 -2.49 -14.35
CA ARG A 91 13.21 -3.84 -14.20
C ARG A 91 12.25 -4.96 -14.65
N PHE A 92 10.96 -4.82 -14.37
CA PHE A 92 10.01 -5.92 -14.51
C PHE A 92 8.92 -5.68 -15.57
N PHE A 93 8.83 -4.46 -16.15
CA PHE A 93 7.81 -4.16 -17.13
C PHE A 93 7.99 -5.01 -18.40
N ARG A 94 6.93 -5.69 -18.82
CA ARG A 94 6.88 -6.55 -20.01
C ARG A 94 5.81 -6.05 -20.97
N PRO A 95 5.90 -6.39 -22.27
CA PRO A 95 4.82 -6.15 -23.21
C PRO A 95 3.49 -6.74 -22.70
N GLY A 96 2.46 -5.91 -22.60
CA GLY A 96 1.17 -6.30 -22.04
C GLY A 96 0.92 -5.82 -20.61
N ASP A 97 1.97 -5.50 -19.84
CA ASP A 97 1.82 -4.89 -18.53
C ASP A 97 1.25 -3.47 -18.62
N LYS A 98 0.70 -3.00 -17.51
CA LYS A 98 0.06 -1.69 -17.41
C LYS A 98 0.74 -0.82 -16.37
N LEU A 99 0.74 0.51 -16.62
CA LEU A 99 1.34 1.50 -15.76
C LEU A 99 0.37 2.65 -15.50
N ILE A 100 0.19 2.98 -14.23
CA ILE A 100 -0.51 4.18 -13.75
C ILE A 100 0.55 5.18 -13.30
N SER A 101 0.60 6.33 -13.97
CA SER A 101 1.43 7.46 -13.58
C SER A 101 0.70 8.75 -13.91
N TYR A 102 0.83 9.76 -13.07
CA TYR A 102 0.30 11.09 -13.36
C TYR A 102 0.98 11.70 -14.60
N ARG A 103 2.29 11.52 -14.73
CA ARG A 103 3.08 11.95 -15.88
C ARG A 103 3.23 10.78 -16.84
N ALA A 104 2.57 10.91 -17.97
CA ALA A 104 2.62 9.88 -19.04
C ALA A 104 3.70 10.17 -20.09
N ASP A 105 4.55 11.18 -19.87
CA ASP A 105 5.52 11.67 -20.85
C ASP A 105 6.55 10.57 -21.19
N GLY A 106 6.66 10.30 -22.50
CA GLY A 106 7.62 9.31 -23.02
C GLY A 106 7.19 7.85 -22.91
N LEU A 107 6.03 7.55 -22.35
CA LEU A 107 5.53 6.17 -22.23
C LEU A 107 4.68 5.76 -23.44
N PRO A 108 4.79 4.50 -23.93
CA PRO A 108 3.94 4.03 -25.01
C PRO A 108 2.46 4.10 -24.59
N PRO A 109 1.56 4.65 -25.43
CA PRO A 109 0.14 4.79 -25.05
C PRO A 109 -0.54 3.48 -24.64
N ARG A 110 -0.07 2.34 -25.15
CA ARG A 110 -0.60 0.99 -24.82
C ARG A 110 -0.17 0.52 -23.42
N ALA A 111 0.92 1.05 -22.87
CA ALA A 111 1.40 0.74 -21.54
C ALA A 111 0.59 1.44 -20.44
N LEU A 112 -0.10 2.56 -20.78
CA LEU A 112 -0.86 3.32 -19.82
C LEU A 112 -2.14 2.59 -19.43
N PHE A 113 -2.36 2.47 -18.12
CA PHE A 113 -3.65 2.09 -17.56
C PHE A 113 -4.56 3.32 -17.60
N ARG A 114 -5.55 3.27 -18.47
CA ARG A 114 -6.52 4.37 -18.68
C ARG A 114 -7.81 4.00 -18.00
N TRP A 115 -7.87 4.28 -16.71
CA TRP A 115 -9.00 3.93 -15.85
C TRP A 115 -10.32 4.53 -16.36
N ASN A 116 -11.34 3.68 -16.41
CA ASN A 116 -12.71 4.07 -16.70
C ASN A 116 -13.62 3.84 -15.49
N MET A 117 -13.93 4.92 -14.80
CA MET A 117 -14.74 4.93 -13.60
C MET A 117 -16.17 4.39 -13.85
N ILE A 118 -16.77 4.74 -14.98
CA ILE A 118 -18.13 4.34 -15.32
C ILE A 118 -18.19 2.82 -15.52
N ARG A 119 -17.20 2.28 -16.24
CA ARG A 119 -17.09 0.85 -16.49
C ARG A 119 -16.78 0.09 -15.20
N GLU A 120 -15.91 0.63 -14.33
CA GLU A 120 -15.61 0.05 -13.01
C GLU A 120 -16.90 -0.13 -12.18
N ILE A 121 -17.75 0.92 -12.12
CA ILE A 121 -19.02 0.87 -11.42
C ILE A 121 -19.97 -0.18 -12.03
N ARG A 122 -20.04 -0.24 -13.35
CA ARG A 122 -20.92 -1.21 -14.06
C ARG A 122 -20.53 -2.66 -13.81
N GLN A 123 -19.25 -2.92 -13.68
CA GLN A 123 -18.70 -4.26 -13.41
C GLN A 123 -18.81 -4.65 -11.92
N SER A 124 -19.03 -3.68 -11.04
CA SER A 124 -19.18 -3.96 -9.60
C SER A 124 -20.46 -4.73 -9.33
N ALA A 125 -20.39 -5.72 -8.45
CA ALA A 125 -21.56 -6.48 -7.96
C ALA A 125 -22.48 -5.60 -7.08
N ASP A 126 -21.94 -4.57 -6.44
CA ASP A 126 -22.66 -3.55 -5.67
C ASP A 126 -22.29 -2.17 -6.20
N ARG A 127 -23.08 -1.70 -7.18
CA ARG A 127 -22.87 -0.42 -7.84
C ARG A 127 -22.97 0.77 -6.88
N GLU A 128 -23.88 0.71 -5.92
CA GLU A 128 -24.05 1.79 -4.95
C GLU A 128 -22.87 1.89 -3.97
N ALA A 129 -22.32 0.76 -3.53
CA ALA A 129 -21.10 0.75 -2.74
C ALA A 129 -19.90 1.30 -3.54
N GLU A 130 -19.81 0.95 -4.82
CA GLU A 130 -18.73 1.44 -5.69
C GLU A 130 -18.84 2.94 -5.93
N ILE A 131 -20.02 3.46 -6.25
CA ILE A 131 -20.30 4.90 -6.39
C ILE A 131 -19.90 5.64 -5.12
N ARG A 132 -20.26 5.09 -3.95
CA ARG A 132 -19.91 5.67 -2.66
C ARG A 132 -18.40 5.70 -2.46
N GLN A 133 -17.71 4.59 -2.72
CA GLN A 133 -16.25 4.53 -2.60
C GLN A 133 -15.54 5.55 -3.49
N ILE A 134 -15.94 5.64 -4.76
CA ILE A 134 -15.38 6.60 -5.72
C ILE A 134 -15.62 8.04 -5.25
N SER A 135 -16.83 8.34 -4.79
CA SER A 135 -17.14 9.67 -4.29
C SER A 135 -16.38 10.00 -2.99
N GLU A 136 -16.26 9.04 -2.07
CA GLU A 136 -15.51 9.22 -0.84
C GLU A 136 -14.02 9.46 -1.07
N PHE A 137 -13.38 8.72 -1.98
CA PHE A 137 -11.96 8.96 -2.24
C PHE A 137 -11.71 10.33 -2.87
N LEU A 138 -12.56 10.74 -3.80
CA LEU A 138 -12.41 12.01 -4.51
C LEU A 138 -12.55 13.23 -3.59
N PHE A 139 -13.44 13.16 -2.62
CA PHE A 139 -13.70 14.24 -1.67
C PHE A 139 -12.94 14.09 -0.34
N ARG A 140 -12.17 13.04 -0.15
CA ARG A 140 -11.52 12.70 1.13
C ARG A 140 -10.67 13.85 1.67
N GLU A 141 -9.79 14.41 0.86
CA GLU A 141 -8.89 15.47 1.30
C GLU A 141 -9.64 16.74 1.67
N GLN A 142 -10.64 17.12 0.88
CA GLN A 142 -11.50 18.26 1.18
C GLN A 142 -12.30 18.03 2.47
N LEU A 143 -12.85 16.83 2.69
CA LEU A 143 -13.58 16.49 3.91
C LEU A 143 -12.69 16.51 5.15
N THR A 144 -11.44 16.06 5.03
CA THR A 144 -10.47 16.08 6.13
C THR A 144 -10.08 17.52 6.51
N ALA A 145 -9.97 18.41 5.53
CA ALA A 145 -9.62 19.82 5.73
C ALA A 145 -10.83 20.75 5.92
N ALA A 146 -12.05 20.20 6.01
CA ALA A 146 -13.29 20.94 5.79
C ALA A 146 -13.60 22.06 6.80
N GLY A 147 -13.23 21.90 8.08
CA GLY A 147 -13.60 22.85 9.11
C GLY A 147 -15.10 23.19 9.08
N GLN A 148 -15.44 24.49 8.94
CA GLN A 148 -16.84 24.95 8.84
C GLN A 148 -17.55 24.56 7.53
N ASN A 149 -16.81 24.15 6.50
CA ASN A 149 -17.36 23.80 5.19
C ASN A 149 -17.79 22.34 5.05
N LEU A 150 -17.71 21.56 6.11
CA LEU A 150 -17.99 20.10 6.08
C LEU A 150 -19.33 19.75 5.42
N SER A 151 -20.39 20.50 5.75
CA SER A 151 -21.73 20.25 5.20
C SER A 151 -21.83 20.52 3.69
N TRP A 152 -21.08 21.51 3.18
CA TRP A 152 -21.05 21.85 1.76
C TRP A 152 -20.27 20.83 0.95
N ILE A 153 -19.12 20.41 1.46
CA ILE A 153 -18.28 19.39 0.81
C ILE A 153 -18.99 18.05 0.81
N ALA A 154 -19.66 17.67 1.91
CA ALA A 154 -20.48 16.47 1.94
C ALA A 154 -21.64 16.53 0.94
N ALA A 155 -22.28 17.69 0.78
CA ALA A 155 -23.32 17.91 -0.21
C ALA A 155 -22.77 17.80 -1.65
N ALA A 156 -21.56 18.32 -1.92
CA ALA A 156 -20.89 18.19 -3.22
C ALA A 156 -20.54 16.72 -3.53
N ARG A 157 -20.03 15.96 -2.56
CA ARG A 157 -19.79 14.53 -2.67
C ARG A 157 -21.09 13.76 -2.99
N ASP A 158 -22.16 14.03 -2.26
CA ASP A 158 -23.46 13.36 -2.48
C ASP A 158 -24.02 13.72 -3.86
N THR A 159 -23.82 14.96 -4.33
CA THR A 159 -24.19 15.42 -5.67
C THR A 159 -23.42 14.64 -6.73
N PHE A 160 -22.10 14.47 -6.56
CA PHE A 160 -21.29 13.66 -7.46
C PHE A 160 -21.76 12.19 -7.50
N SER A 161 -22.08 11.61 -6.35
CA SER A 161 -22.68 10.27 -6.29
C SER A 161 -23.99 10.19 -7.09
N GLY A 162 -24.82 11.23 -6.99
CA GLY A 162 -26.05 11.35 -7.79
C GLY A 162 -25.79 11.40 -9.30
N VAL A 163 -24.76 12.14 -9.72
CA VAL A 163 -24.33 12.18 -11.13
C VAL A 163 -23.90 10.81 -11.60
N LEU A 164 -23.07 10.11 -10.82
CA LEU A 164 -22.59 8.77 -11.18
C LEU A 164 -23.74 7.78 -11.40
N ARG A 165 -24.81 7.83 -10.58
CA ARG A 165 -26.02 6.99 -10.78
C ARG A 165 -26.63 7.23 -12.16
N VAL A 166 -26.87 8.50 -12.52
CA VAL A 166 -27.44 8.82 -13.82
C VAL A 166 -26.54 8.40 -14.97
N VAL A 167 -25.23 8.68 -14.84
CA VAL A 167 -24.24 8.35 -15.89
C VAL A 167 -24.17 6.85 -16.12
N VAL A 168 -24.11 6.06 -15.06
CA VAL A 168 -24.01 4.60 -15.17
C VAL A 168 -25.20 4.00 -15.92
N ASP A 169 -26.40 4.56 -15.73
CA ASP A 169 -27.62 4.03 -16.34
C ASP A 169 -27.88 4.61 -17.73
N CYS A 170 -27.51 5.88 -17.98
CA CYS A 170 -27.92 6.62 -19.18
C CYS A 170 -26.84 6.72 -20.25
N THR A 171 -25.57 6.43 -19.95
CA THR A 171 -24.49 6.61 -20.95
C THR A 171 -24.18 5.32 -21.73
N ARG A 172 -23.52 5.48 -22.87
CA ARG A 172 -23.04 4.38 -23.70
C ARG A 172 -21.89 3.62 -23.00
N GLU A 173 -21.68 2.37 -23.37
CA GLU A 173 -20.60 1.53 -22.79
C GLU A 173 -19.21 2.15 -22.92
N ASN A 174 -18.96 2.90 -23.98
CA ASN A 174 -17.65 3.49 -24.28
C ASN A 174 -17.46 4.92 -23.74
N SER A 175 -18.39 5.44 -22.92
CA SER A 175 -18.23 6.74 -22.29
C SER A 175 -16.99 6.77 -21.40
N SER A 176 -16.23 7.86 -21.47
CA SER A 176 -14.95 8.02 -20.77
C SER A 176 -15.04 9.00 -19.61
N ASN A 177 -14.09 8.90 -18.67
CA ASN A 177 -13.95 9.89 -17.61
C ASN A 177 -13.81 11.31 -18.18
N ARG A 178 -13.09 11.49 -19.29
CA ARG A 178 -12.90 12.80 -19.92
C ARG A 178 -14.24 13.43 -20.35
N GLU A 179 -15.10 12.65 -20.98
CA GLU A 179 -16.41 13.13 -21.43
C GLU A 179 -17.30 13.53 -20.25
N LEU A 180 -17.35 12.67 -19.21
CA LEU A 180 -18.11 12.95 -18.01
C LEU A 180 -17.62 14.21 -17.29
N ILE A 181 -16.31 14.28 -17.00
CA ILE A 181 -15.72 15.41 -16.27
C ILE A 181 -15.83 16.70 -17.08
N GLY A 182 -15.61 16.63 -18.40
CA GLY A 182 -15.77 17.76 -19.30
C GLY A 182 -17.22 18.30 -19.31
N ALA A 183 -18.20 17.41 -19.36
CA ALA A 183 -19.61 17.80 -19.29
C ALA A 183 -19.96 18.46 -17.93
N LEU A 184 -19.53 17.86 -16.83
CA LEU A 184 -19.80 18.40 -15.48
C LEU A 184 -19.20 19.79 -15.25
N ARG A 185 -18.01 20.06 -15.79
CA ARG A 185 -17.36 21.38 -15.67
C ARG A 185 -18.07 22.49 -16.43
N GLN A 186 -18.89 22.15 -17.41
CA GLN A 186 -19.58 23.13 -18.28
C GLN A 186 -21.06 23.33 -17.90
N GLN A 187 -21.61 22.49 -17.00
CA GLN A 187 -23.03 22.55 -16.65
C GLN A 187 -23.34 23.72 -15.71
N SER A 188 -24.46 24.38 -15.95
CA SER A 188 -25.08 25.27 -14.99
C SER A 188 -25.70 24.48 -13.83
N VAL A 189 -25.96 25.16 -12.71
CA VAL A 189 -26.66 24.53 -11.55
C VAL A 189 -28.01 23.96 -12.00
N SER A 190 -28.78 24.71 -12.81
CA SER A 190 -30.11 24.31 -13.26
C SER A 190 -30.06 23.06 -14.16
N ASP A 191 -29.08 23.00 -15.06
CA ASP A 191 -28.90 21.85 -15.95
C ASP A 191 -28.49 20.61 -15.16
N LEU A 192 -27.58 20.77 -14.19
CA LEU A 192 -27.17 19.67 -13.30
C LEU A 192 -28.34 19.12 -12.49
N LEU A 193 -29.18 20.00 -11.91
CA LEU A 193 -30.33 19.56 -11.15
C LEU A 193 -31.38 18.84 -12.01
N SER A 194 -31.63 19.34 -13.23
CA SER A 194 -32.49 18.68 -14.19
C SER A 194 -31.96 17.32 -14.61
N TYR A 195 -30.66 17.20 -14.81
CA TYR A 195 -29.99 15.93 -15.09
C TYR A 195 -30.11 14.95 -13.95
N LEU A 196 -29.86 15.39 -12.71
CA LEU A 196 -29.99 14.55 -11.51
C LEU A 196 -31.43 14.08 -11.29
N ALA A 197 -32.44 14.91 -11.61
CA ALA A 197 -33.85 14.57 -11.46
C ALA A 197 -34.32 13.45 -12.38
N ALA A 198 -33.57 13.13 -13.44
CA ALA A 198 -33.85 11.99 -14.31
C ALA A 198 -33.76 10.64 -13.58
N HIS A 199 -33.08 10.58 -12.42
CA HIS A 199 -32.92 9.34 -11.65
C HIS A 199 -33.73 9.38 -10.34
N PRO A 200 -34.73 8.49 -10.14
CA PRO A 200 -35.60 8.54 -8.97
C PRO A 200 -34.90 8.51 -7.62
N GLN A 201 -33.78 7.77 -7.50
CA GLN A 201 -33.00 7.69 -6.25
C GLN A 201 -32.37 9.03 -5.86
N ASN A 202 -32.24 9.97 -6.78
CA ASN A 202 -31.73 11.30 -6.51
C ASN A 202 -32.77 12.29 -5.96
N HIS A 203 -34.07 11.98 -6.02
CA HIS A 203 -35.13 12.91 -5.59
C HIS A 203 -34.98 13.33 -4.12
N GLY A 204 -34.63 12.39 -3.23
CA GLY A 204 -34.35 12.69 -1.82
C GLY A 204 -33.16 13.61 -1.62
N LEU A 205 -32.10 13.41 -2.39
CA LEU A 205 -30.90 14.26 -2.41
C LEU A 205 -31.23 15.67 -2.89
N LEU A 206 -31.95 15.79 -3.99
CA LEU A 206 -32.33 17.07 -4.59
C LEU A 206 -33.17 17.90 -3.61
N LYS A 207 -34.16 17.29 -2.96
CA LYS A 207 -34.99 17.95 -1.96
C LYS A 207 -34.19 18.40 -0.74
N ARG A 208 -33.34 17.54 -0.21
CA ARG A 208 -32.55 17.78 1.00
C ARG A 208 -31.47 18.84 0.81
N ILE A 209 -30.73 18.77 -0.29
CA ILE A 209 -29.55 19.64 -0.52
C ILE A 209 -29.96 20.95 -1.17
N TYR A 210 -30.80 20.87 -2.19
CA TYR A 210 -31.10 22.02 -3.05
C TYR A 210 -32.50 22.62 -2.81
N GLY A 211 -33.37 21.95 -2.06
CA GLY A 211 -34.78 22.33 -1.99
C GLY A 211 -35.51 22.21 -3.34
N TYR A 212 -34.94 21.43 -4.26
CA TYR A 212 -35.46 21.23 -5.60
C TYR A 212 -36.56 20.16 -5.58
N ASP A 213 -37.71 20.52 -6.16
CA ASP A 213 -38.84 19.62 -6.40
C ASP A 213 -39.02 19.44 -7.92
N SER A 214 -38.91 18.20 -8.40
CA SER A 214 -39.08 17.88 -9.82
C SER A 214 -40.48 18.23 -10.35
N ALA A 215 -41.50 18.27 -9.49
CA ALA A 215 -42.86 18.70 -9.87
C ALA A 215 -42.93 20.21 -10.16
N ASN A 216 -42.04 21.02 -9.59
CA ASN A 216 -42.00 22.46 -9.72
C ASN A 216 -40.65 22.97 -10.33
N ALA A 217 -40.02 22.17 -11.16
CA ALA A 217 -38.69 22.43 -11.70
C ALA A 217 -38.58 23.78 -12.47
N LYS A 218 -39.65 24.23 -13.13
CA LYS A 218 -39.65 25.48 -13.91
C LYS A 218 -39.53 26.75 -13.07
N GLY A 219 -39.82 26.70 -11.77
CA GLY A 219 -39.72 27.83 -10.83
C GLY A 219 -38.46 27.84 -9.96
N TYR A 220 -37.58 26.86 -10.12
CA TYR A 220 -36.39 26.78 -9.29
C TYR A 220 -35.40 27.92 -9.62
N GLN A 221 -34.97 28.63 -8.59
CA GLN A 221 -33.89 29.64 -8.66
C GLN A 221 -32.67 29.11 -7.91
N PRO A 222 -31.48 29.13 -8.54
CA PRO A 222 -30.24 28.77 -7.85
C PRO A 222 -30.04 29.63 -6.59
N THR A 223 -29.78 28.98 -5.48
CA THR A 223 -29.51 29.64 -4.19
C THR A 223 -27.99 29.80 -4.00
N ARG A 224 -27.57 30.67 -3.04
CA ARG A 224 -26.19 30.72 -2.63
C ARG A 224 -25.65 29.33 -2.27
N ARG A 225 -26.46 28.53 -1.58
CA ARG A 225 -26.14 27.16 -1.20
C ARG A 225 -25.78 26.28 -2.41
N SER A 226 -26.56 26.36 -3.47
CA SER A 226 -26.28 25.58 -4.69
C SER A 226 -24.97 26.02 -5.36
N GLY A 227 -24.63 27.31 -5.28
CA GLY A 227 -23.33 27.83 -5.74
C GLY A 227 -22.15 27.29 -4.95
N ASP A 228 -22.27 27.26 -3.62
CA ASP A 228 -21.21 26.74 -2.74
C ASP A 228 -20.96 25.24 -3.01
N VAL A 229 -22.02 24.45 -3.18
CA VAL A 229 -21.90 23.02 -3.53
C VAL A 229 -21.22 22.82 -4.88
N MET A 230 -21.55 23.64 -5.89
CA MET A 230 -20.91 23.58 -7.21
C MET A 230 -19.44 23.97 -7.14
N PHE A 231 -19.08 24.94 -6.33
CA PHE A 231 -17.68 25.32 -6.12
C PHE A 231 -16.86 24.13 -5.60
N PHE A 232 -17.31 23.44 -4.54
CA PHE A 232 -16.61 22.29 -4.00
C PHE A 232 -16.61 21.09 -4.96
N LEU A 233 -17.68 20.89 -5.72
CA LEU A 233 -17.73 19.88 -6.76
C LEU A 233 -16.67 20.15 -7.84
N HIS A 234 -16.58 21.36 -8.37
CA HIS A 234 -15.60 21.71 -9.38
C HIS A 234 -14.17 21.57 -8.86
N THR A 235 -13.90 22.02 -7.63
CA THR A 235 -12.59 21.84 -6.97
C THR A 235 -12.21 20.36 -6.90
N ALA A 236 -13.14 19.47 -6.56
CA ALA A 236 -12.86 18.03 -6.55
C ALA A 236 -12.57 17.50 -7.97
N LEU A 237 -13.31 17.99 -8.98
CA LEU A 237 -13.14 17.56 -10.36
C LEU A 237 -11.80 18.00 -10.97
N GLU A 238 -11.13 19.02 -10.42
CA GLU A 238 -9.80 19.44 -10.87
C GLU A 238 -8.74 18.33 -10.68
N GLN A 239 -8.95 17.42 -9.73
CA GLN A 239 -8.09 16.25 -9.54
C GLN A 239 -8.10 15.32 -10.75
N PHE A 240 -9.20 15.30 -11.54
CA PHE A 240 -9.25 14.57 -12.81
C PHE A 240 -8.48 15.30 -13.89
N SER A 241 -7.17 15.17 -13.86
CA SER A 241 -6.25 15.74 -14.84
C SER A 241 -5.23 14.71 -15.31
N GLY A 242 -4.46 15.01 -16.33
CA GLY A 242 -3.44 14.12 -16.85
C GLY A 242 -3.97 12.72 -17.21
N ALA A 243 -3.28 11.69 -16.75
CA ALA A 243 -3.61 10.30 -17.04
C ALA A 243 -4.96 9.85 -16.44
N PHE A 244 -5.41 10.44 -15.31
CA PHE A 244 -6.67 10.08 -14.66
C PHE A 244 -7.91 10.59 -15.41
N CYS A 245 -7.75 11.60 -16.27
CA CYS A 245 -8.79 12.10 -17.15
C CYS A 245 -8.68 11.55 -18.60
N ALA A 246 -7.74 10.66 -18.86
CA ALA A 246 -7.55 10.09 -20.19
C ALA A 246 -8.77 9.26 -20.63
N ALA A 247 -9.08 9.30 -21.93
CA ALA A 247 -10.05 8.39 -22.50
C ALA A 247 -9.49 6.96 -22.48
N GLY A 248 -10.20 6.01 -21.88
CA GLY A 248 -9.77 4.63 -21.75
C GLY A 248 -10.87 3.71 -21.28
N GLN A 249 -10.57 2.43 -21.22
CA GLN A 249 -11.52 1.36 -20.88
C GLN A 249 -10.96 0.40 -19.83
N ASP A 250 -9.78 0.69 -19.25
CA ASP A 250 -9.17 -0.17 -18.26
C ASP A 250 -9.91 -0.08 -16.90
N THR A 251 -10.09 -1.20 -16.22
CA THR A 251 -10.65 -1.30 -14.89
C THR A 251 -9.78 -2.19 -14.01
N ILE A 252 -9.83 -1.99 -12.70
CA ILE A 252 -9.16 -2.89 -11.74
C ILE A 252 -9.78 -4.29 -11.81
N HIS A 253 -11.09 -4.35 -12.03
CA HIS A 253 -11.80 -5.60 -12.21
C HIS A 253 -11.26 -6.42 -13.38
N ASP A 254 -11.10 -5.81 -14.56
CA ASP A 254 -10.53 -6.49 -15.74
C ASP A 254 -9.07 -6.84 -15.53
N PHE A 255 -8.29 -5.94 -14.92
CA PHE A 255 -6.90 -6.23 -14.58
C PHE A 255 -6.79 -7.50 -13.73
N LEU A 256 -7.59 -7.64 -12.68
CA LEU A 256 -7.51 -8.83 -11.81
C LEU A 256 -7.87 -10.12 -12.55
N ARG A 257 -8.65 -10.07 -13.60
CA ARG A 257 -9.06 -11.23 -14.43
C ARG A 257 -8.11 -11.54 -15.58
N THR A 258 -7.32 -10.56 -16.02
CA THR A 258 -6.37 -10.77 -17.14
C THR A 258 -5.14 -11.51 -16.63
N GLU A 259 -4.86 -12.69 -17.16
CA GLU A 259 -3.69 -13.49 -16.75
C GLU A 259 -2.37 -12.87 -17.20
N GLY A 260 -1.31 -13.12 -16.42
CA GLY A 260 0.07 -12.76 -16.76
C GLY A 260 0.38 -11.27 -16.87
N GLN A 261 -0.56 -10.38 -16.54
CA GLN A 261 -0.38 -8.92 -16.62
C GLN A 261 -0.01 -8.36 -15.25
N ASN A 262 1.02 -7.51 -15.19
CA ASN A 262 1.37 -6.74 -14.00
C ASN A 262 0.87 -5.30 -14.09
N LEU A 263 0.72 -4.66 -12.94
CA LEU A 263 0.30 -3.27 -12.81
C LEU A 263 1.34 -2.49 -12.00
N PHE A 264 1.83 -1.39 -12.56
CA PHE A 264 2.78 -0.50 -11.90
C PHE A 264 2.10 0.82 -11.53
N LEU A 265 2.06 1.12 -10.25
CA LEU A 265 1.55 2.37 -9.68
C LEU A 265 2.75 3.26 -9.36
N VAL A 266 3.09 4.16 -10.27
CA VAL A 266 4.22 5.09 -10.09
C VAL A 266 3.70 6.39 -9.48
N TYR A 267 4.01 6.61 -8.21
CA TYR A 267 3.57 7.76 -7.43
C TYR A 267 4.60 8.89 -7.49
N ASP A 268 4.24 9.99 -8.14
CA ASP A 268 5.09 11.17 -8.25
C ASP A 268 4.79 12.14 -7.10
N LEU A 269 5.77 12.37 -6.24
CA LEU A 269 5.66 13.30 -5.12
C LEU A 269 5.42 14.75 -5.56
N ALA A 270 5.88 15.15 -6.75
CA ALA A 270 5.63 16.51 -7.27
C ALA A 270 4.16 16.74 -7.65
N SER A 271 3.41 15.66 -7.91
CA SER A 271 1.96 15.69 -8.20
C SER A 271 1.14 15.00 -7.10
N ALA A 272 1.69 14.91 -5.89
CA ALA A 272 1.11 14.13 -4.79
C ALA A 272 -0.33 14.55 -4.45
N GLU A 273 -0.63 15.85 -4.44
CA GLU A 273 -1.96 16.35 -4.11
C GLU A 273 -3.05 15.85 -5.07
N ILE A 274 -2.69 15.68 -6.35
CA ILE A 274 -3.62 15.22 -7.39
C ILE A 274 -3.64 13.69 -7.46
N SER A 275 -2.48 13.05 -7.39
CA SER A 275 -2.35 11.61 -7.64
C SER A 275 -2.67 10.73 -6.42
N ARG A 276 -2.48 11.25 -5.19
CA ARG A 276 -2.68 10.50 -3.94
C ARG A 276 -4.07 9.87 -3.81
N PRO A 277 -5.19 10.59 -4.00
CA PRO A 277 -6.51 9.99 -3.86
C PRO A 277 -6.70 8.79 -4.78
N PHE A 278 -6.23 8.88 -6.03
CA PHE A 278 -6.30 7.77 -6.99
C PHE A 278 -5.44 6.58 -6.57
N MET A 279 -4.20 6.81 -6.09
CA MET A 279 -3.34 5.73 -5.63
C MET A 279 -3.95 4.99 -4.43
N VAL A 280 -4.49 5.73 -3.46
CA VAL A 280 -5.19 5.14 -2.31
C VAL A 280 -6.42 4.36 -2.76
N TYR A 281 -7.22 4.90 -3.70
CA TYR A 281 -8.38 4.19 -4.25
C TYR A 281 -7.97 2.90 -4.95
N PHE A 282 -6.96 2.93 -5.83
CA PHE A 282 -6.52 1.74 -6.56
C PHE A 282 -5.98 0.65 -5.62
N LEU A 283 -5.16 1.00 -4.63
CA LEU A 283 -4.67 0.05 -3.65
C LEU A 283 -5.81 -0.54 -2.83
N LYS A 284 -6.76 0.30 -2.40
CA LYS A 284 -7.95 -0.14 -1.67
C LYS A 284 -8.80 -1.08 -2.53
N LYS A 285 -9.09 -0.69 -3.77
CA LYS A 285 -9.90 -1.47 -4.71
C LYS A 285 -9.28 -2.82 -5.02
N LEU A 286 -7.97 -2.85 -5.31
CA LEU A 286 -7.22 -4.10 -5.53
C LEU A 286 -7.34 -5.05 -4.35
N LYS A 287 -7.16 -4.54 -3.14
CA LYS A 287 -7.32 -5.31 -1.90
C LYS A 287 -8.76 -5.80 -1.72
N ASP A 288 -9.74 -4.90 -1.82
CA ASP A 288 -11.15 -5.23 -1.54
C ASP A 288 -11.70 -6.27 -2.54
N GLU A 289 -11.39 -6.14 -3.82
CA GLU A 289 -11.75 -7.13 -4.84
C GLU A 289 -11.10 -8.49 -4.57
N LYS A 290 -9.84 -8.49 -4.14
CA LYS A 290 -9.13 -9.72 -3.84
C LYS A 290 -9.67 -10.40 -2.59
N LEU A 291 -9.93 -9.65 -1.51
CA LEU A 291 -10.48 -10.17 -0.25
C LEU A 291 -11.94 -10.61 -0.37
N SER A 292 -12.72 -10.01 -1.28
CA SER A 292 -14.14 -10.35 -1.42
C SER A 292 -14.40 -11.70 -2.11
N ASN A 293 -13.37 -12.41 -2.59
CA ASN A 293 -13.47 -13.63 -3.39
C ASN A 293 -14.41 -13.51 -4.62
N ARG A 294 -14.80 -12.28 -4.99
CA ARG A 294 -15.70 -12.02 -6.13
C ARG A 294 -14.99 -12.21 -7.47
N CYS A 295 -13.67 -12.13 -7.49
CA CYS A 295 -12.88 -12.56 -8.63
C CYS A 295 -12.67 -14.07 -8.55
N ALA A 296 -13.42 -14.82 -9.35
CA ALA A 296 -13.31 -16.27 -9.47
C ALA A 296 -11.92 -16.73 -9.99
N VAL A 297 -11.08 -15.82 -10.46
CA VAL A 297 -9.70 -16.08 -10.87
C VAL A 297 -8.82 -16.05 -9.65
N SER A 298 -8.47 -17.22 -9.20
CA SER A 298 -7.67 -17.45 -7.99
C SER A 298 -6.17 -17.26 -8.17
N ALA A 299 -5.71 -16.64 -9.25
CA ALA A 299 -4.29 -16.38 -9.43
C ALA A 299 -3.70 -15.62 -8.26
N PRO A 300 -2.60 -16.09 -7.66
CA PRO A 300 -1.95 -15.40 -6.55
C PRO A 300 -1.54 -13.98 -6.96
N LEU A 301 -1.84 -13.01 -6.12
CA LEU A 301 -1.50 -11.60 -6.33
C LEU A 301 -0.38 -11.20 -5.36
N LEU A 302 0.75 -10.75 -5.91
CA LEU A 302 1.83 -10.13 -5.15
C LEU A 302 1.66 -8.62 -5.18
N MET A 303 1.55 -7.97 -4.02
CA MET A 303 1.63 -6.52 -3.91
C MET A 303 3.00 -6.14 -3.36
N VAL A 304 3.83 -5.53 -4.19
CA VAL A 304 5.12 -4.95 -3.82
C VAL A 304 4.89 -3.48 -3.53
N LEU A 305 4.98 -3.10 -2.26
CA LEU A 305 4.68 -1.75 -1.77
C LEU A 305 5.98 -1.11 -1.29
N ASP A 306 6.64 -0.35 -2.16
CA ASP A 306 7.90 0.32 -1.84
C ASP A 306 7.64 1.78 -1.43
N GLU A 307 8.02 2.12 -0.20
CA GLU A 307 7.81 3.45 0.39
C GLU A 307 6.33 3.93 0.34
N VAL A 308 5.38 3.01 0.54
CA VAL A 308 3.93 3.30 0.51
C VAL A 308 3.49 4.25 1.62
N ASP A 309 4.27 4.33 2.71
CA ASP A 309 4.14 5.31 3.78
C ASP A 309 4.12 6.76 3.28
N LYS A 310 4.74 7.04 2.13
CA LYS A 310 4.71 8.36 1.48
C LYS A 310 3.31 8.82 1.03
N LEU A 311 2.37 7.92 0.96
CA LEU A 311 0.96 8.30 0.77
C LEU A 311 0.37 9.04 1.98
N ALA A 312 0.91 8.82 3.18
CA ALA A 312 0.46 9.46 4.43
C ALA A 312 1.23 10.74 4.78
N ASP A 313 2.18 11.17 3.97
CA ASP A 313 2.98 12.38 4.23
C ASP A 313 2.08 13.62 4.40
N GLY A 314 2.46 14.49 5.35
CA GLY A 314 1.71 15.70 5.67
C GLY A 314 0.51 15.48 6.61
N GLY A 315 0.45 14.36 7.34
CA GLY A 315 -0.62 14.06 8.30
C GLY A 315 -1.97 13.73 7.66
N ARG A 316 -1.99 13.46 6.36
CA ARG A 316 -3.20 13.10 5.61
C ARG A 316 -3.46 11.61 5.71
N SER A 317 -4.70 11.23 5.96
CA SER A 317 -5.08 9.82 5.99
C SER A 317 -4.99 9.18 4.60
N ALA A 318 -4.21 8.12 4.50
CA ALA A 318 -4.07 7.32 3.28
C ALA A 318 -4.45 5.85 3.51
N ASP A 319 -5.36 5.60 4.44
CA ASP A 319 -5.81 4.25 4.77
C ASP A 319 -6.49 3.57 3.58
N PHE A 320 -5.81 2.56 3.05
CA PHE A 320 -6.35 1.62 2.06
C PHE A 320 -6.57 0.22 2.64
N GLY A 321 -6.40 0.05 3.95
CA GLY A 321 -6.56 -1.22 4.65
C GLY A 321 -5.33 -2.12 4.58
N LEU A 322 -4.11 -1.57 4.66
CA LEU A 322 -2.84 -2.32 4.63
C LEU A 322 -2.82 -3.46 5.64
N PHE A 323 -3.14 -3.18 6.90
CA PHE A 323 -3.10 -4.20 7.95
C PHE A 323 -4.20 -5.25 7.81
N GLN A 324 -5.37 -4.87 7.25
CA GLN A 324 -6.40 -5.84 6.88
C GLN A 324 -5.89 -6.77 5.76
N ALA A 325 -5.22 -6.21 4.75
CA ALA A 325 -4.60 -7.01 3.70
C ALA A 325 -3.53 -7.98 4.26
N ALA A 326 -2.73 -7.52 5.23
CA ALA A 326 -1.70 -8.33 5.85
C ALA A 326 -2.26 -9.50 6.68
N THR A 327 -3.39 -9.30 7.36
CA THR A 327 -3.99 -10.33 8.24
C THR A 327 -4.90 -11.29 7.48
N LEU A 328 -5.70 -10.81 6.53
CA LEU A 328 -6.72 -11.61 5.82
C LEU A 328 -6.32 -12.02 4.41
N GLY A 329 -5.28 -11.39 3.85
CA GLY A 329 -4.93 -11.56 2.42
C GLY A 329 -4.46 -12.96 2.05
N ARG A 330 -3.83 -13.68 2.97
CA ARG A 330 -3.27 -15.01 2.70
C ARG A 330 -4.31 -16.00 2.16
N GLU A 331 -5.46 -16.08 2.79
CA GLU A 331 -6.55 -16.98 2.37
C GLU A 331 -7.12 -16.59 1.00
N ALA A 332 -7.08 -15.30 0.66
CA ALA A 332 -7.48 -14.79 -0.63
C ALA A 332 -6.39 -14.91 -1.72
N GLY A 333 -5.23 -15.49 -1.40
CA GLY A 333 -4.09 -15.57 -2.30
C GLY A 333 -3.41 -14.22 -2.55
N LEU A 334 -3.50 -13.28 -1.59
CA LEU A 334 -2.79 -12.01 -1.60
C LEU A 334 -1.52 -12.13 -0.73
N GLN A 335 -0.37 -11.78 -1.30
CA GLN A 335 0.91 -11.69 -0.60
C GLN A 335 1.44 -10.27 -0.67
N LEU A 336 1.93 -9.75 0.45
CA LEU A 336 2.51 -8.41 0.56
C LEU A 336 4.04 -8.50 0.69
N LEU A 337 4.73 -7.69 -0.09
CA LEU A 337 6.15 -7.40 0.05
C LEU A 337 6.28 -5.90 0.31
N LEU A 338 6.34 -5.53 1.60
CA LEU A 338 6.29 -4.16 2.08
C LEU A 338 7.70 -3.66 2.40
N THR A 339 8.03 -2.48 1.91
CA THR A 339 9.29 -1.80 2.20
C THR A 339 9.02 -0.41 2.78
N THR A 340 9.64 -0.10 3.92
CA THR A 340 9.54 1.22 4.56
C THR A 340 10.89 1.68 5.11
N GLN A 341 11.01 2.96 5.36
CA GLN A 341 12.16 3.54 6.04
C GLN A 341 11.95 3.63 7.55
N SER A 342 10.71 3.85 7.98
CA SER A 342 10.30 3.98 9.36
C SER A 342 8.97 3.28 9.61
N LEU A 343 8.87 2.54 10.70
CA LEU A 343 7.62 1.88 11.10
C LEU A 343 6.58 2.90 11.58
N GLU A 344 7.03 4.01 12.17
CA GLU A 344 6.15 5.10 12.59
C GLU A 344 5.36 5.70 11.41
N GLN A 345 6.01 5.81 10.24
CA GLN A 345 5.35 6.32 9.05
C GLN A 345 4.23 5.40 8.54
N LEU A 346 4.33 4.09 8.77
CA LEU A 346 3.27 3.14 8.43
C LEU A 346 1.99 3.38 9.25
N TYR A 347 2.11 3.89 10.46
CA TYR A 347 0.94 4.19 11.29
C TYR A 347 0.09 5.33 10.71
N GLY A 348 0.69 6.22 9.93
CA GLY A 348 -0.03 7.23 9.16
C GLY A 348 -0.97 6.66 8.09
N LEU A 349 -0.73 5.43 7.63
CA LEU A 349 -1.63 4.72 6.71
C LEU A 349 -2.87 4.14 7.42
N ALA A 350 -2.89 4.09 8.74
CA ALA A 350 -4.00 3.57 9.52
C ALA A 350 -4.17 4.36 10.83
N PRO A 351 -4.61 5.63 10.76
CA PRO A 351 -4.68 6.52 11.91
C PRO A 351 -5.68 6.08 12.99
N GLN A 352 -6.53 5.09 12.69
CA GLN A 352 -7.41 4.44 13.68
C GLN A 352 -6.66 3.44 14.57
N PHE A 353 -5.44 3.06 14.18
CA PHE A 353 -4.62 2.16 14.95
C PHE A 353 -3.74 2.97 15.91
N ASN A 354 -3.99 2.83 17.20
CA ASN A 354 -3.04 3.26 18.21
C ASN A 354 -1.82 2.32 18.20
N GLU A 355 -0.77 2.64 18.93
CA GLU A 355 0.48 1.87 19.00
C GLU A 355 0.27 0.36 19.22
N HIS A 356 -0.72 -0.04 20.03
CA HIS A 356 -1.01 -1.45 20.32
C HIS A 356 -1.62 -2.19 19.11
N LEU A 357 -2.51 -1.55 18.37
CA LEU A 357 -3.12 -2.14 17.17
C LEU A 357 -2.13 -2.17 16.00
N ALA A 358 -1.21 -1.22 15.94
CA ALA A 358 -0.14 -1.21 14.96
C ALA A 358 0.82 -2.39 15.16
N THR A 359 1.20 -2.68 16.40
CA THR A 359 2.01 -3.88 16.71
C THR A 359 1.28 -5.16 16.32
N ALA A 360 -0.04 -5.25 16.58
CA ALA A 360 -0.86 -6.36 16.12
C ALA A 360 -0.94 -6.45 14.60
N GLY A 361 -1.00 -5.31 13.91
CA GLY A 361 -0.97 -5.25 12.43
C GLY A 361 0.36 -5.75 11.85
N LEU A 362 1.48 -5.46 12.52
CA LEU A 362 2.80 -5.96 12.12
C LEU A 362 2.93 -7.48 12.27
N ALA A 363 2.13 -8.11 13.14
CA ALA A 363 2.05 -9.58 13.24
C ALA A 363 1.54 -10.22 11.93
N GLY A 364 0.86 -9.47 11.07
CA GLY A 364 0.51 -9.89 9.72
C GLY A 364 1.70 -10.06 8.76
N PHE A 365 2.93 -9.74 9.21
CA PHE A 365 4.18 -9.93 8.48
C PHE A 365 5.09 -10.92 9.19
N PRO A 366 4.86 -12.23 9.02
CA PRO A 366 5.64 -13.26 9.70
C PRO A 366 7.14 -13.23 9.37
N MET A 367 7.51 -12.68 8.21
CA MET A 367 8.91 -12.47 7.85
C MET A 367 9.25 -10.99 7.92
N THR A 368 10.26 -10.66 8.73
CA THR A 368 10.81 -9.30 8.84
C THR A 368 12.28 -9.29 8.49
N VAL A 369 12.67 -8.36 7.61
CA VAL A 369 14.04 -8.13 7.16
C VAL A 369 14.45 -6.71 7.56
N ALA A 370 15.25 -6.58 8.60
CA ALA A 370 15.68 -5.29 9.13
C ALA A 370 17.11 -4.99 8.72
N PHE A 371 17.26 -4.06 7.79
CA PHE A 371 18.49 -3.33 7.55
C PHE A 371 18.66 -2.26 8.64
N ARG A 372 19.72 -1.45 8.55
CA ARG A 372 19.95 -0.40 9.56
C ARG A 372 18.74 0.56 9.65
N PRO A 373 18.04 0.63 10.81
CA PRO A 373 16.96 1.58 11.04
C PRO A 373 17.49 3.00 11.22
N GLY A 374 16.64 4.01 11.01
CA GLY A 374 17.04 5.41 11.05
C GLY A 374 16.57 6.19 12.26
N ASP A 375 15.57 5.68 12.97
CA ASP A 375 14.93 6.37 14.09
C ASP A 375 14.77 5.45 15.30
N ALA A 376 14.72 6.07 16.49
CA ALA A 376 14.63 5.34 17.74
C ALA A 376 13.30 4.59 17.94
N PRO A 377 12.12 5.12 17.54
CA PRO A 377 10.87 4.38 17.65
C PRO A 377 10.87 3.11 16.79
N THR A 378 11.29 3.20 15.52
CA THR A 378 11.45 2.03 14.65
C THR A 378 12.38 0.99 15.25
N LEU A 379 13.51 1.44 15.82
CA LEU A 379 14.45 0.56 16.49
C LEU A 379 13.79 -0.18 17.67
N HIS A 380 13.08 0.53 18.52
CA HIS A 380 12.37 -0.06 19.68
C HIS A 380 11.31 -1.08 19.22
N THR A 381 10.53 -0.75 18.21
CA THR A 381 9.54 -1.66 17.63
C THR A 381 10.20 -2.92 17.07
N LEU A 382 11.33 -2.77 16.35
CA LEU A 382 12.09 -3.92 15.84
C LEU A 382 12.62 -4.80 16.97
N GLN A 383 13.17 -4.22 18.05
CA GLN A 383 13.63 -4.98 19.20
C GLN A 383 12.49 -5.79 19.85
N THR A 384 11.30 -5.18 19.95
CA THR A 384 10.09 -5.87 20.45
C THR A 384 9.69 -7.02 19.52
N LEU A 385 9.65 -6.79 18.21
CA LEU A 385 9.30 -7.81 17.20
C LEU A 385 10.30 -8.96 17.15
N TYR A 386 11.59 -8.66 17.32
CA TYR A 386 12.65 -9.68 17.30
C TYR A 386 12.69 -10.48 18.59
N GLY A 387 12.22 -9.91 19.69
CA GLY A 387 12.13 -10.56 20.99
C GLY A 387 13.33 -10.34 21.88
N SER A 388 13.23 -10.87 23.09
CA SER A 388 14.24 -10.75 24.13
C SER A 388 14.54 -12.10 24.77
N ASP A 389 15.70 -12.23 25.36
CA ASP A 389 16.11 -13.43 26.10
C ASP A 389 16.81 -13.03 27.39
N TYR A 390 16.78 -13.92 28.39
CA TYR A 390 17.49 -13.70 29.64
C TYR A 390 18.98 -13.93 29.44
N ARG A 391 19.79 -12.94 29.82
CA ARG A 391 21.25 -13.05 29.85
C ARG A 391 21.76 -12.97 31.28
N GLU A 392 22.61 -13.90 31.61
CA GLU A 392 23.31 -13.89 32.90
C GLU A 392 24.49 -12.93 32.82
N ARG A 393 24.52 -11.96 33.73
CA ARG A 393 25.68 -11.10 33.96
C ARG A 393 26.31 -11.38 35.32
N THR A 394 27.56 -11.76 35.29
CA THR A 394 28.32 -11.86 36.52
C THR A 394 28.93 -10.50 36.84
N ILE A 395 28.48 -9.91 37.97
CA ILE A 395 29.04 -8.68 38.48
C ILE A 395 30.28 -9.02 39.28
N SER A 396 31.44 -8.49 38.84
CA SER A 396 32.68 -8.64 39.58
C SER A 396 32.57 -7.95 40.94
N PRO A 397 33.03 -8.58 42.00
CA PRO A 397 32.96 -8.02 43.36
C PRO A 397 33.73 -6.69 43.43
N VAL A 398 33.14 -5.70 44.04
CA VAL A 398 33.76 -4.37 44.26
C VAL A 398 34.75 -4.46 45.45
N SER A 399 34.56 -5.42 46.35
CA SER A 399 35.40 -5.68 47.54
C SER A 399 35.88 -7.12 47.55
N ARG A 400 37.02 -7.39 48.18
CA ARG A 400 37.56 -8.74 48.39
C ARG A 400 36.64 -9.64 49.24
N TYR A 401 35.66 -9.05 49.92
CA TYR A 401 34.69 -9.77 50.76
C TYR A 401 33.37 -10.06 50.05
N ASP A 402 33.15 -9.47 48.86
CA ASP A 402 31.93 -9.70 48.12
C ASP A 402 32.06 -10.95 47.24
N ARG A 403 30.98 -11.72 47.17
CA ARG A 403 30.91 -12.85 46.24
C ARG A 403 30.44 -12.33 44.85
N PRO A 404 30.90 -12.94 43.78
CA PRO A 404 30.34 -12.64 42.45
C PRO A 404 28.81 -12.87 42.50
N ALA A 405 28.04 -11.87 42.11
CA ALA A 405 26.60 -12.00 42.01
C ALA A 405 26.24 -12.20 40.54
N THR A 406 25.43 -13.21 40.24
CA THR A 406 24.88 -13.42 38.91
C THR A 406 23.50 -12.79 38.85
N HIS A 407 23.32 -11.85 37.98
CA HIS A 407 22.02 -11.24 37.69
C HIS A 407 21.53 -11.71 36.34
N CYS A 408 20.25 -12.10 36.23
CA CYS A 408 19.58 -12.38 34.99
C CYS A 408 18.84 -11.12 34.54
N GLU A 409 19.23 -10.56 33.43
CA GLU A 409 18.58 -9.39 32.81
C GLU A 409 17.92 -9.80 31.51
N LEU A 410 16.71 -9.30 31.26
CA LEU A 410 16.01 -9.49 30.00
C LEU A 410 16.60 -8.50 28.97
N GLU A 411 17.32 -9.02 27.99
CA GLU A 411 17.94 -8.20 26.92
C GLU A 411 17.32 -8.51 25.55
N PRO A 412 17.18 -7.50 24.66
CA PRO A 412 16.77 -7.77 23.29
C PRO A 412 17.71 -8.74 22.60
N LEU A 413 17.16 -9.65 21.78
CA LEU A 413 17.96 -10.60 20.98
C LEU A 413 18.89 -9.90 20.00
N VAL A 414 18.49 -8.69 19.53
CA VAL A 414 19.34 -7.81 18.73
C VAL A 414 19.40 -6.45 19.41
N SER A 415 20.58 -6.05 19.82
CA SER A 415 20.79 -4.77 20.51
C SER A 415 20.72 -3.58 19.54
N ALA A 416 20.50 -2.38 20.09
CA ALA A 416 20.53 -1.13 19.33
C ALA A 416 21.89 -0.92 18.64
N ALA A 417 22.99 -1.29 19.31
CA ALA A 417 24.34 -1.16 18.76
C ALA A 417 24.55 -2.08 17.56
N GLU A 418 24.03 -3.30 17.59
CA GLU A 418 24.11 -4.24 16.47
C GLU A 418 23.33 -3.75 15.26
N PHE A 419 22.10 -3.21 15.44
CA PHE A 419 21.37 -2.60 14.34
C PHE A 419 22.10 -1.39 13.75
N ALA A 420 22.66 -0.53 14.60
CA ALA A 420 23.41 0.66 14.15
C ALA A 420 24.68 0.30 13.37
N ALA A 421 25.31 -0.82 13.68
CA ALA A 421 26.54 -1.31 13.05
C ALA A 421 26.30 -2.02 11.70
N LEU A 422 25.05 -2.21 11.26
CA LEU A 422 24.78 -2.89 9.98
C LEU A 422 25.32 -2.11 8.79
N ALA A 423 26.18 -2.78 8.03
CA ALA A 423 26.69 -2.27 6.75
C ALA A 423 25.62 -2.39 5.65
N PRO A 424 25.72 -1.60 4.56
CA PRO A 424 24.85 -1.79 3.40
C PRO A 424 24.85 -3.24 2.90
N GLY A 425 23.66 -3.78 2.59
CA GLY A 425 23.49 -5.16 2.18
C GLY A 425 23.47 -6.18 3.33
N THR A 426 23.67 -5.75 4.58
CA THR A 426 23.57 -6.61 5.77
C THR A 426 22.25 -6.33 6.48
N ALA A 427 21.56 -7.40 6.90
CA ALA A 427 20.28 -7.32 7.59
C ALA A 427 20.14 -8.42 8.65
N TYR A 428 19.29 -8.18 9.63
CA TYR A 428 18.73 -9.22 10.47
C TYR A 428 17.41 -9.71 9.86
N ILE A 429 17.24 -11.03 9.79
CA ILE A 429 16.04 -11.68 9.30
C ILE A 429 15.40 -12.45 10.46
N LYS A 430 14.10 -12.27 10.62
CA LYS A 430 13.28 -13.09 11.50
C LYS A 430 12.11 -13.66 10.72
N LEU A 431 11.87 -14.95 10.88
CA LEU A 431 10.71 -15.64 10.31
C LEU A 431 9.88 -16.25 11.45
N ALA A 432 8.65 -15.75 11.61
CA ALA A 432 7.73 -16.17 12.68
C ALA A 432 8.41 -16.19 14.06
N ASP A 433 8.35 -17.32 14.75
CA ASP A 433 8.91 -17.49 16.11
C ASP A 433 10.40 -17.88 16.14
N ALA A 434 11.05 -17.92 14.96
CA ALA A 434 12.48 -18.23 14.89
C ALA A 434 13.31 -17.09 15.49
N ARG A 435 14.51 -17.43 15.98
CA ARG A 435 15.48 -16.42 16.42
C ARG A 435 15.95 -15.59 15.20
N PRO A 436 16.22 -14.29 15.38
CA PRO A 436 16.76 -13.45 14.29
C PRO A 436 18.14 -13.93 13.86
N VAL A 437 18.38 -13.92 12.55
CA VAL A 437 19.65 -14.31 11.95
C VAL A 437 20.22 -13.12 11.18
N LYS A 438 21.49 -12.80 11.42
CA LYS A 438 22.23 -11.78 10.68
C LYS A 438 22.79 -12.37 9.40
N VAL A 439 22.52 -11.72 8.28
CA VAL A 439 23.01 -12.13 6.96
C VAL A 439 23.55 -10.95 6.19
N ARG A 440 24.54 -11.19 5.34
CA ARG A 440 24.99 -10.28 4.30
C ARG A 440 24.55 -10.82 2.95
N PHE A 441 23.64 -10.11 2.27
CA PHE A 441 23.20 -10.48 0.94
C PHE A 441 24.32 -10.31 -0.09
N LEU A 442 24.46 -11.30 -0.97
CA LEU A 442 25.43 -11.27 -2.06
C LEU A 442 24.74 -10.64 -3.29
N HIS A 443 25.25 -9.49 -3.71
CA HIS A 443 24.80 -8.86 -4.94
C HIS A 443 25.33 -9.68 -6.12
N ARG A 444 24.45 -10.38 -6.83
CA ARG A 444 24.80 -10.86 -8.15
C ARG A 444 24.98 -9.61 -9.03
N LYS A 445 26.19 -9.35 -9.48
CA LYS A 445 26.45 -8.35 -10.53
C LYS A 445 25.76 -8.89 -11.79
N GLU A 446 24.48 -8.63 -11.91
CA GLU A 446 23.80 -8.76 -13.18
C GLU A 446 24.40 -7.68 -14.07
N ARG A 447 25.13 -8.08 -15.09
CA ARG A 447 25.35 -7.23 -16.25
C ARG A 447 23.95 -6.91 -16.77
N LEU A 448 23.55 -5.66 -16.57
CA LEU A 448 22.40 -5.11 -17.27
C LEU A 448 22.65 -5.34 -18.77
N PRO A 449 21.69 -5.88 -19.53
CA PRO A 449 21.78 -5.94 -20.95
C PRO A 449 21.86 -4.57 -21.57
#